data_9129c33df5ff4b866f6fd97a87836e35
#
_entry.id   9129c33df5ff4b866f6fd97a87836e35
#
_cell.length_a   1.000
_cell.length_b   1.000
_cell.length_c   1.000
_cell.angle_alpha   90.00
_cell.angle_beta   90.00
_cell.angle_gamma   90.00
#
_symmetry.space_group_name_H-M   'P 1'
#
loop_
_entity.id
_entity.type
_entity.pdbx_description
1 polymer ?
#
loop_
_entity_poly.entity_id
_entity_poly.type
_entity_poly.pdbx_seq_one_letter_code
_entity_poly.pdbx_strand_id
1 'polypeptide(L)'
;FDYVKSGKGFVGTHSASDTFHTDNEAVKGPARFTNHGDKADPYVCFLGAEFIRHGKQQAGVNKVVDKTFPGFEKVGDSFSFVEEWYTLKDFRPEIHVLTVFNDPALEGDDYKRPPFPNCWAKFEGKGRVFYTAMGHREDVWTNPTFQQILVGGLKWANGDAKAPDMSPNLLKVAPGAMTNQ
;
A
#
# COMPACT_ATOMS: atom_id res chain seq x y z
N PHE A 1 10.24 3.46 15.84
CA PHE A 1 10.61 4.12 14.58
C PHE A 1 12.13 4.33 14.46
N ASP A 2 12.82 4.72 15.53
CA ASP A 2 14.25 5.07 15.50
C ASP A 2 15.15 3.94 14.99
N TYR A 3 14.77 2.70 15.28
CA TYR A 3 15.46 1.52 14.74
C TYR A 3 15.43 1.50 13.21
N VAL A 4 14.28 1.76 12.59
CA VAL A 4 14.17 1.82 11.12
C VAL A 4 14.90 3.06 10.61
N LYS A 5 14.67 4.25 11.21
CA LYS A 5 15.33 5.50 10.83
C LYS A 5 16.85 5.42 10.84
N SER A 6 17.42 4.54 11.66
CA SER A 6 18.88 4.31 11.71
C SER A 6 19.44 3.55 10.51
N GLY A 7 18.59 3.07 9.59
CA GLY A 7 19.00 2.39 8.36
C GLY A 7 18.52 0.94 8.25
N LYS A 8 17.53 0.53 9.05
CA LYS A 8 16.95 -0.81 9.03
C LYS A 8 15.71 -0.87 8.13
N GLY A 9 15.28 -2.09 7.80
CA GLY A 9 14.08 -2.33 6.99
C GLY A 9 12.84 -2.60 7.85
N PHE A 10 11.70 -2.20 7.31
CA PHE A 10 10.38 -2.61 7.79
C PHE A 10 9.58 -3.15 6.59
N VAL A 11 8.89 -4.26 6.80
CA VAL A 11 7.97 -4.83 5.81
C VAL A 11 6.64 -5.08 6.49
N GLY A 12 5.60 -4.43 5.98
CA GLY A 12 4.22 -4.60 6.42
C GLY A 12 3.38 -5.30 5.36
N THR A 13 2.50 -6.18 5.79
CA THR A 13 1.50 -6.82 4.93
C THR A 13 0.12 -6.63 5.53
N HIS A 14 -0.89 -6.51 4.69
CA HIS A 14 -2.30 -6.49 5.02
C HIS A 14 -2.62 -5.68 6.30
N SER A 15 -2.93 -6.35 7.41
CA SER A 15 -3.33 -5.73 8.69
C SER A 15 -2.25 -4.86 9.35
N ALA A 16 -1.06 -4.76 8.78
CA ALA A 16 -0.10 -3.78 9.24
C ALA A 16 -0.63 -2.33 9.11
N SER A 17 -1.55 -2.05 8.19
CA SER A 17 -2.22 -0.74 8.09
C SER A 17 -3.45 -0.58 8.98
N ASP A 18 -3.92 -1.67 9.60
CA ASP A 18 -5.04 -1.73 10.55
C ASP A 18 -4.53 -1.88 11.99
N THR A 19 -3.44 -1.23 12.33
CA THR A 19 -2.75 -1.40 13.62
C THR A 19 -2.93 -0.17 14.52
N PHE A 20 -2.73 1.02 13.99
CA PHE A 20 -2.97 2.29 14.66
C PHE A 20 -3.77 3.20 13.74
N HIS A 21 -4.68 3.97 14.32
CA HIS A 21 -5.58 4.83 13.58
C HIS A 21 -5.47 6.27 14.08
N THR A 22 -5.63 7.20 13.15
CA THR A 22 -5.67 8.64 13.45
C THR A 22 -6.96 9.00 14.18
N ASP A 23 -8.08 8.44 13.72
CA ASP A 23 -9.38 8.60 14.34
C ASP A 23 -9.65 7.42 15.30
N ASN A 24 -10.03 7.72 16.55
CA ASN A 24 -10.35 6.68 17.55
C ASN A 24 -11.70 5.99 17.30
N GLU A 25 -12.51 6.50 16.36
CA GLU A 25 -13.82 5.96 16.00
C GLU A 25 -13.93 5.73 14.50
N ALA A 26 -14.71 4.72 14.12
CA ALA A 26 -15.00 4.45 12.72
C ALA A 26 -15.79 5.60 12.08
N VAL A 27 -15.13 6.44 11.32
CA VAL A 27 -15.75 7.54 10.59
C VAL A 27 -16.60 6.98 9.45
N LYS A 28 -17.83 7.50 9.30
CA LYS A 28 -18.80 7.07 8.29
C LYS A 28 -18.94 8.10 7.16
N GLY A 29 -19.53 7.67 6.05
CA GLY A 29 -19.80 8.54 4.90
C GLY A 29 -18.51 9.03 4.21
N PRO A 30 -18.57 10.13 3.45
CA PRO A 30 -17.41 10.67 2.75
C PRO A 30 -16.22 11.03 3.65
N ALA A 31 -16.49 11.43 4.89
CA ALA A 31 -15.45 11.79 5.86
C ALA A 31 -14.49 10.62 6.17
N ARG A 32 -14.88 9.35 5.88
CA ARG A 32 -14.00 8.19 6.03
C ARG A 32 -12.74 8.23 5.17
N PHE A 33 -12.74 9.06 4.12
CA PHE A 33 -11.59 9.25 3.24
C PHE A 33 -10.76 10.50 3.57
N THR A 34 -11.06 11.17 4.69
CA THR A 34 -10.33 12.37 5.10
C THR A 34 -8.85 12.07 5.29
N ASN A 35 -8.00 12.87 4.64
CA ASN A 35 -6.57 12.85 4.85
C ASN A 35 -6.19 13.90 5.92
N HIS A 36 -5.50 13.46 6.97
CA HIS A 36 -5.11 14.30 8.11
C HIS A 36 -3.74 14.96 7.91
N GLY A 37 -3.01 14.57 6.87
CA GLY A 37 -1.66 15.08 6.60
C GLY A 37 -0.72 14.83 7.77
N ASP A 38 -0.02 15.86 8.23
CA ASP A 38 0.94 15.73 9.33
C ASP A 38 0.29 15.55 10.72
N LYS A 39 -1.04 15.58 10.78
CA LYS A 39 -1.80 15.29 12.00
C LYS A 39 -2.22 13.82 12.11
N ALA A 40 -1.93 13.00 11.10
CA ALA A 40 -2.16 11.57 11.15
C ALA A 40 -1.33 10.92 12.28
N ASP A 41 -1.78 9.75 12.74
CA ASP A 41 -1.05 8.98 13.75
C ASP A 41 0.42 8.76 13.28
N PRO A 42 1.41 8.86 14.19
CA PRO A 42 2.82 8.66 13.83
C PRO A 42 3.11 7.33 13.12
N TYR A 43 2.36 6.27 13.43
CA TYR A 43 2.52 5.00 12.73
C TYR A 43 1.95 5.05 11.31
N VAL A 44 0.83 5.74 11.10
CA VAL A 44 0.24 5.99 9.77
C VAL A 44 1.22 6.78 8.91
N CYS A 45 1.83 7.83 9.46
CA CYS A 45 2.89 8.58 8.79
C CYS A 45 4.11 7.70 8.44
N PHE A 46 4.49 6.82 9.36
CA PHE A 46 5.60 5.89 9.18
C PHE A 46 5.31 4.84 8.09
N LEU A 47 4.13 4.20 8.13
CA LEU A 47 3.73 3.15 7.18
C LEU A 47 3.44 3.72 5.79
N GLY A 48 2.77 4.87 5.74
CA GLY A 48 2.44 5.55 4.50
C GLY A 48 0.96 5.65 4.16
N ALA A 49 0.08 4.97 4.90
CA ALA A 49 -1.38 5.06 4.82
C ALA A 49 -2.05 4.37 6.00
N GLU A 50 -3.36 4.58 6.13
CA GLU A 50 -4.23 4.03 7.16
C GLU A 50 -5.37 3.20 6.55
N PHE A 51 -5.70 2.07 7.16
CA PHE A 51 -6.87 1.26 6.84
C PHE A 51 -8.17 1.99 7.18
N ILE A 52 -9.18 1.85 6.31
CA ILE A 52 -10.55 2.33 6.56
C ILE A 52 -11.46 1.14 6.86
N ARG A 53 -11.57 0.25 5.90
CA ARG A 53 -12.36 -1.00 5.95
C ARG A 53 -12.07 -1.87 4.74
N HIS A 54 -12.68 -3.05 4.73
CA HIS A 54 -12.71 -3.96 3.59
C HIS A 54 -14.15 -4.38 3.26
N GLY A 55 -14.37 -4.86 2.05
CA GLY A 55 -15.59 -5.55 1.63
C GLY A 55 -15.45 -7.06 1.80
N LYS A 56 -16.30 -7.81 1.11
CA LYS A 56 -16.15 -9.27 1.01
C LYS A 56 -14.87 -9.65 0.25
N GLN A 57 -14.34 -10.83 0.51
CA GLN A 57 -13.26 -11.40 -0.30
C GLN A 57 -13.74 -11.62 -1.74
N GLN A 58 -13.03 -11.05 -2.70
CA GLN A 58 -13.41 -11.07 -4.10
C GLN A 58 -12.18 -10.91 -5.01
N ALA A 59 -12.32 -11.32 -6.28
CA ALA A 59 -11.27 -11.06 -7.26
C ALA A 59 -11.12 -9.56 -7.48
N GLY A 60 -9.89 -9.09 -7.57
CA GLY A 60 -9.59 -7.69 -7.82
C GLY A 60 -8.32 -7.51 -8.62
N VAL A 61 -8.29 -6.49 -9.49
CA VAL A 61 -7.18 -6.22 -10.39
C VAL A 61 -6.27 -5.14 -9.83
N ASN A 62 -4.99 -5.47 -9.75
CA ASN A 62 -3.91 -4.56 -9.40
C ASN A 62 -3.17 -4.15 -10.67
N LYS A 63 -3.07 -2.86 -10.93
CA LYS A 63 -2.24 -2.31 -12.01
C LYS A 63 -0.83 -2.06 -11.50
N VAL A 64 0.16 -2.61 -12.16
CA VAL A 64 1.58 -2.38 -11.84
C VAL A 64 1.99 -1.01 -12.38
N VAL A 65 2.60 -0.21 -11.52
CA VAL A 65 3.06 1.16 -11.83
C VAL A 65 4.56 1.19 -12.09
N ASP A 66 5.33 0.48 -11.26
CA ASP A 66 6.77 0.37 -11.41
C ASP A 66 7.21 -1.09 -11.54
N LYS A 67 7.67 -1.47 -12.74
CA LYS A 67 8.22 -2.80 -13.03
C LYS A 67 9.72 -2.92 -12.76
N THR A 68 10.36 -1.83 -12.39
CA THR A 68 11.80 -1.81 -12.11
C THR A 68 12.13 -2.05 -10.65
N PHE A 69 11.12 -1.96 -9.78
CA PHE A 69 11.27 -2.28 -8.37
C PHE A 69 11.53 -3.79 -8.16
N PRO A 70 12.43 -4.17 -7.23
CA PRO A 70 12.72 -5.57 -6.97
C PRO A 70 11.45 -6.41 -6.71
N GLY A 71 11.33 -7.51 -7.45
CA GLY A 71 10.17 -8.40 -7.38
C GLY A 71 9.05 -8.07 -8.38
N PHE A 72 9.12 -6.96 -9.11
CA PHE A 72 8.13 -6.60 -10.12
C PHE A 72 8.60 -6.82 -11.56
N GLU A 73 9.86 -7.16 -11.78
CA GLU A 73 10.49 -7.24 -13.12
C GLU A 73 9.81 -8.26 -14.05
N LYS A 74 9.20 -9.30 -13.46
CA LYS A 74 8.50 -10.35 -14.21
C LYS A 74 6.98 -10.34 -13.97
N VAL A 75 6.48 -9.39 -13.20
CA VAL A 75 5.05 -9.15 -13.05
C VAL A 75 4.54 -8.42 -14.29
N GLY A 76 3.43 -8.84 -14.84
CA GLY A 76 2.81 -8.19 -16.01
C GLY A 76 2.40 -6.74 -15.74
N ASP A 77 1.64 -6.13 -16.66
CA ASP A 77 1.08 -4.79 -16.45
C ASP A 77 0.02 -4.76 -15.35
N SER A 78 -0.55 -5.92 -15.07
CA SER A 78 -1.52 -6.14 -14.00
C SER A 78 -1.52 -7.60 -13.57
N PHE A 79 -2.08 -7.83 -12.38
CA PHE A 79 -2.37 -9.17 -11.86
C PHE A 79 -3.66 -9.15 -11.06
N SER A 80 -4.25 -10.33 -10.83
CA SER A 80 -5.48 -10.46 -10.06
C SER A 80 -5.46 -11.73 -9.24
N PHE A 81 -5.98 -11.65 -8.02
CA PHE A 81 -6.38 -12.81 -7.22
C PHE A 81 -7.59 -12.47 -6.35
N VAL A 82 -8.18 -13.47 -5.73
CA VAL A 82 -9.18 -13.26 -4.70
C VAL A 82 -8.47 -12.85 -3.41
N GLU A 83 -8.89 -11.74 -2.82
CA GLU A 83 -8.30 -11.22 -1.58
C GLU A 83 -9.34 -10.45 -0.77
N GLU A 84 -9.03 -10.15 0.47
CA GLU A 84 -9.74 -9.17 1.29
C GLU A 84 -9.15 -7.78 1.03
N TRP A 85 -9.69 -7.12 0.00
CA TRP A 85 -9.14 -5.84 -0.45
C TRP A 85 -9.40 -4.72 0.56
N TYR A 86 -8.34 -4.14 1.07
CA TYR A 86 -8.40 -2.99 1.96
C TYR A 86 -8.64 -1.70 1.19
N THR A 87 -9.53 -0.85 1.71
CA THR A 87 -9.56 0.56 1.34
C THR A 87 -8.76 1.37 2.35
N LEU A 88 -8.03 2.35 1.86
CA LEU A 88 -7.01 3.07 2.60
C LEU A 88 -7.20 4.59 2.47
N LYS A 89 -6.75 5.33 3.47
CA LYS A 89 -6.71 6.79 3.52
C LYS A 89 -5.37 7.28 4.06
N ASP A 90 -5.24 8.58 4.27
CA ASP A 90 -4.05 9.21 4.87
C ASP A 90 -2.75 8.84 4.15
N PHE A 91 -2.84 8.67 2.81
CA PHE A 91 -1.66 8.41 2.01
C PHE A 91 -0.65 9.53 2.17
N ARG A 92 0.60 9.14 2.41
CA ARG A 92 1.71 10.08 2.51
C ARG A 92 2.25 10.42 1.13
N PRO A 93 2.52 11.71 0.85
CA PRO A 93 3.03 12.13 -0.45
C PRO A 93 4.41 11.54 -0.77
N GLU A 94 5.17 11.11 0.25
CA GLU A 94 6.52 10.56 0.12
C GLU A 94 6.57 9.12 -0.40
N ILE A 95 5.45 8.42 -0.52
CA ILE A 95 5.44 7.03 -0.99
C ILE A 95 5.80 6.92 -2.46
N HIS A 96 6.59 5.90 -2.79
CA HIS A 96 6.79 5.40 -4.14
C HIS A 96 5.83 4.25 -4.38
N VAL A 97 4.79 4.50 -5.15
CA VAL A 97 3.71 3.56 -5.44
C VAL A 97 4.18 2.50 -6.42
N LEU A 98 3.94 1.24 -6.11
CA LEU A 98 4.31 0.08 -6.92
C LEU A 98 3.09 -0.50 -7.64
N THR A 99 1.93 -0.52 -6.96
CA THR A 99 0.66 -0.91 -7.59
C THR A 99 -0.46 0.05 -7.20
N VAL A 100 -1.38 0.22 -8.16
CA VAL A 100 -2.62 0.98 -7.97
C VAL A 100 -3.79 0.02 -8.11
N PHE A 101 -4.72 0.13 -7.19
CA PHE A 101 -5.95 -0.64 -7.18
C PHE A 101 -7.08 0.19 -7.77
N ASN A 102 -7.68 -0.31 -8.84
CA ASN A 102 -8.81 0.31 -9.50
C ASN A 102 -9.55 -0.76 -10.31
N ASP A 103 -10.49 -1.43 -9.67
CA ASP A 103 -11.32 -2.42 -10.35
C ASP A 103 -12.80 -2.03 -10.22
N PRO A 104 -13.42 -1.54 -11.28
CA PRO A 104 -14.83 -1.15 -11.25
C PRO A 104 -15.80 -2.33 -11.07
N ALA A 105 -15.33 -3.58 -11.21
CA ALA A 105 -16.13 -4.78 -11.00
C ALA A 105 -16.27 -5.14 -9.52
N LEU A 106 -15.49 -4.52 -8.63
CA LEU A 106 -15.58 -4.79 -7.20
C LEU A 106 -16.94 -4.36 -6.63
N GLU A 107 -17.50 -5.26 -5.84
CA GLU A 107 -18.71 -4.98 -5.07
C GLU A 107 -18.36 -4.25 -3.77
N GLY A 108 -19.12 -3.20 -3.48
CA GLY A 108 -19.01 -2.39 -2.28
C GLY A 108 -18.74 -0.91 -2.58
N ASP A 109 -19.37 -0.04 -1.78
CA ASP A 109 -19.28 1.42 -1.99
C ASP A 109 -17.90 1.98 -1.67
N ASP A 110 -17.11 1.27 -0.88
CA ASP A 110 -15.76 1.68 -0.52
C ASP A 110 -14.77 1.61 -1.70
N TYR A 111 -15.10 0.83 -2.73
CA TYR A 111 -14.30 0.71 -3.95
C TYR A 111 -14.74 1.66 -5.07
N LYS A 112 -15.89 2.32 -4.93
CA LYS A 112 -16.41 3.34 -5.87
C LYS A 112 -15.71 4.68 -5.63
N ARG A 113 -14.42 4.69 -5.89
CA ARG A 113 -13.53 5.85 -5.67
C ARG A 113 -12.43 5.90 -6.74
N PRO A 114 -11.71 7.02 -6.88
CA PRO A 114 -10.55 7.07 -7.74
C PRO A 114 -9.51 5.99 -7.40
N PRO A 115 -8.65 5.62 -8.36
CA PRO A 115 -7.55 4.71 -8.14
C PRO A 115 -6.72 5.10 -6.91
N PHE A 116 -6.31 4.10 -6.13
CA PHE A 116 -5.51 4.31 -4.93
C PHE A 116 -4.42 3.24 -4.78
N PRO A 117 -3.28 3.58 -4.12
CA PRO A 117 -2.21 2.63 -3.90
C PRO A 117 -2.63 1.48 -2.99
N ASN A 118 -2.11 0.26 -3.27
CA ASN A 118 -2.22 -0.88 -2.37
C ASN A 118 -0.89 -1.63 -2.18
N CYS A 119 0.18 -1.18 -2.85
CA CYS A 119 1.54 -1.59 -2.58
C CYS A 119 2.48 -0.42 -2.84
N TRP A 120 3.39 -0.14 -1.90
CA TRP A 120 4.35 0.95 -2.01
C TRP A 120 5.62 0.71 -1.20
N ALA A 121 6.59 1.56 -1.46
CA ALA A 121 7.81 1.65 -0.69
C ALA A 121 8.16 3.11 -0.39
N LYS A 122 8.90 3.37 0.68
CA LYS A 122 9.40 4.72 1.02
C LYS A 122 10.68 4.63 1.85
N PHE A 123 11.44 5.70 1.85
CA PHE A 123 12.47 5.89 2.83
C PHE A 123 11.89 6.47 4.13
N GLU A 124 12.45 6.03 5.26
CA GLU A 124 12.16 6.57 6.58
C GLU A 124 13.49 6.86 7.28
N GLY A 125 13.92 8.12 7.21
CA GLY A 125 15.29 8.49 7.55
C GLY A 125 16.29 7.78 6.64
N LYS A 126 17.20 6.97 7.22
CA LYS A 126 18.12 6.12 6.45
C LYS A 126 17.56 4.73 6.15
N GLY A 127 16.42 4.40 6.74
CA GLY A 127 15.78 3.09 6.61
C GLY A 127 14.78 3.02 5.47
N ARG A 128 14.13 1.86 5.35
CA ARG A 128 13.26 1.52 4.24
C ARG A 128 11.98 0.86 4.76
N VAL A 129 10.85 1.32 4.26
CA VAL A 129 9.52 0.78 4.56
C VAL A 129 8.91 0.26 3.27
N PHE A 130 8.55 -1.01 3.24
CA PHE A 130 7.76 -1.62 2.18
C PHE A 130 6.42 -2.07 2.76
N TYR A 131 5.35 -1.81 2.04
CA TYR A 131 4.01 -2.26 2.42
C TYR A 131 3.24 -2.81 1.24
N THR A 132 2.44 -3.84 1.50
CA THR A 132 1.42 -4.35 0.59
C THR A 132 0.12 -4.66 1.34
N ALA A 133 -1.02 -4.21 0.80
CA ALA A 133 -2.35 -4.51 1.34
C ALA A 133 -2.85 -5.93 1.03
N MET A 134 -1.98 -6.79 0.49
CA MET A 134 -2.25 -8.20 0.19
C MET A 134 -1.74 -9.09 1.32
N GLY A 135 -2.26 -10.32 1.40
CA GLY A 135 -1.77 -11.35 2.33
C GLY A 135 -2.75 -11.71 3.45
N HIS A 136 -4.07 -11.49 3.23
CA HIS A 136 -5.08 -12.02 4.15
C HIS A 136 -5.29 -13.53 3.96
N ARG A 137 -5.45 -13.96 2.71
CA ARG A 137 -5.84 -15.32 2.35
C ARG A 137 -4.62 -16.27 2.33
N GLU A 138 -4.83 -17.49 2.77
CA GLU A 138 -3.80 -18.55 2.76
C GLU A 138 -3.31 -18.87 1.34
N ASP A 139 -4.20 -18.89 0.34
CA ASP A 139 -3.86 -19.17 -1.05
C ASP A 139 -3.06 -18.05 -1.71
N VAL A 140 -3.20 -16.80 -1.23
CA VAL A 140 -2.35 -15.68 -1.68
C VAL A 140 -0.89 -15.91 -1.25
N TRP A 141 -0.64 -16.45 -0.05
CA TRP A 141 0.72 -16.75 0.41
C TRP A 141 1.44 -17.80 -0.43
N THR A 142 0.69 -18.66 -1.10
CA THR A 142 1.25 -19.66 -2.04
C THR A 142 1.24 -19.20 -3.50
N ASN A 143 0.68 -17.99 -3.79
CA ASN A 143 0.65 -17.44 -5.14
C ASN A 143 2.04 -16.96 -5.57
N PRO A 144 2.60 -17.45 -6.71
CA PRO A 144 3.94 -17.10 -7.14
C PRO A 144 4.17 -15.61 -7.38
N THR A 145 3.15 -14.89 -7.87
CA THR A 145 3.23 -13.44 -8.09
C THR A 145 3.34 -12.70 -6.76
N PHE A 146 2.51 -13.05 -5.78
CA PHE A 146 2.60 -12.45 -4.45
C PHE A 146 3.94 -12.75 -3.77
N GLN A 147 4.39 -14.00 -3.83
CA GLN A 147 5.70 -14.39 -3.28
C GLN A 147 6.84 -13.61 -3.91
N GLN A 148 6.82 -13.44 -5.23
CA GLN A 148 7.84 -12.66 -5.94
C GLN A 148 7.86 -11.21 -5.48
N ILE A 149 6.70 -10.56 -5.37
CA ILE A 149 6.55 -9.18 -4.88
C ILE A 149 7.05 -9.05 -3.44
N LEU A 150 6.61 -9.94 -2.56
CA LEU A 150 6.99 -9.91 -1.14
C LEU A 150 8.49 -10.13 -0.94
N VAL A 151 9.08 -11.12 -1.63
CA VAL A 151 10.52 -11.38 -1.56
C VAL A 151 11.33 -10.20 -2.10
N GLY A 152 10.87 -9.56 -3.18
CA GLY A 152 11.48 -8.34 -3.71
C GLY A 152 11.45 -7.20 -2.71
N GLY A 153 10.30 -6.96 -2.08
CA GLY A 153 10.13 -5.98 -1.02
C GLY A 153 11.02 -6.24 0.19
N LEU A 154 11.11 -7.51 0.64
CA LEU A 154 12.01 -7.94 1.71
C LEU A 154 13.49 -7.66 1.37
N LYS A 155 13.94 -8.05 0.18
CA LYS A 155 15.31 -7.80 -0.27
C LYS A 155 15.63 -6.32 -0.34
N TRP A 156 14.69 -5.53 -0.87
CA TRP A 156 14.87 -4.08 -0.94
C TRP A 156 14.92 -3.44 0.46
N ALA A 157 13.99 -3.80 1.35
CA ALA A 157 13.94 -3.28 2.71
C ALA A 157 15.20 -3.64 3.51
N ASN A 158 15.73 -4.85 3.32
CA ASN A 158 16.97 -5.30 3.96
C ASN A 158 18.25 -4.68 3.35
N GLY A 159 18.16 -4.11 2.15
CA GLY A 159 19.30 -3.52 1.46
C GLY A 159 20.04 -4.46 0.50
N ASP A 160 19.52 -5.69 0.31
CA ASP A 160 20.10 -6.70 -0.56
C ASP A 160 19.77 -6.47 -2.04
N ALA A 161 18.78 -5.61 -2.33
CA ALA A 161 18.41 -5.19 -3.67
C ALA A 161 18.26 -3.67 -3.74
N LYS A 162 18.52 -3.12 -4.94
CA LYS A 162 18.35 -1.68 -5.23
C LYS A 162 17.16 -1.49 -6.15
N ALA A 163 16.36 -0.44 -5.90
CA ALA A 163 15.40 0.09 -6.86
C ALA A 163 16.08 1.25 -7.62
N PRO A 164 15.95 1.31 -8.96
CA PRO A 164 16.59 2.34 -9.78
C PRO A 164 16.08 3.75 -9.45
N ASP A 165 14.78 3.88 -9.19
CA ASP A 165 14.13 5.14 -8.84
C ASP A 165 13.21 4.91 -7.63
N MET A 166 13.34 5.76 -6.62
CA MET A 166 12.50 5.79 -5.43
C MET A 166 11.88 7.17 -5.21
N SER A 167 11.82 7.97 -6.27
CA SER A 167 11.15 9.27 -6.21
C SER A 167 9.66 9.09 -5.89
N PRO A 168 9.10 9.91 -5.00
CA PRO A 168 7.66 9.91 -4.74
C PRO A 168 6.86 10.08 -6.04
N ASN A 169 5.87 9.21 -6.26
CA ASN A 169 5.09 9.22 -7.49
C ASN A 169 3.57 9.22 -7.27
N LEU A 170 3.10 9.26 -6.03
CA LEU A 170 1.68 9.17 -5.67
C LEU A 170 0.82 10.16 -6.47
N LEU A 171 1.18 11.44 -6.49
CA LEU A 171 0.40 12.48 -7.17
C LEU A 171 0.35 12.31 -8.69
N LYS A 172 1.32 11.57 -9.27
CA LYS A 172 1.35 11.24 -10.70
C LYS A 172 0.45 10.06 -11.05
N VAL A 173 0.44 9.02 -10.20
CA VAL A 173 -0.19 7.73 -10.55
C VAL A 173 -1.56 7.52 -9.91
N ALA A 174 -1.82 8.17 -8.78
CA ALA A 174 -3.08 8.10 -8.07
C ALA A 174 -3.45 9.46 -7.40
N PRO A 175 -3.58 10.55 -8.15
CA PRO A 175 -3.81 11.88 -7.58
C PRO A 175 -5.11 11.96 -6.77
N GLY A 176 -6.14 11.21 -7.16
CA GLY A 176 -7.42 11.17 -6.44
C GLY A 176 -7.36 10.48 -5.08
N ALA A 177 -6.28 9.76 -4.77
CA ALA A 177 -6.13 9.10 -3.47
C ALA A 177 -5.91 10.09 -2.32
N MET A 178 -5.46 11.31 -2.63
CA MET A 178 -5.19 12.38 -1.66
C MET A 178 -6.38 13.33 -1.46
N THR A 179 -7.41 13.24 -2.30
CA THR A 179 -8.56 14.13 -2.18
C THR A 179 -9.55 13.63 -1.14
N ASN A 180 -9.98 14.53 -0.28
CA ASN A 180 -11.15 14.29 0.57
C ASN A 180 -12.38 14.20 -0.34
N GLN A 181 -13.04 13.05 -0.38
CA GLN A 181 -14.21 12.81 -1.22
C GLN A 181 -15.50 12.88 -0.43
#